data_e0704efbe0ed19d002253be717afb9a7
#
_entry.id   e0704efbe0ed19d002253be717afb9a7
#
_cell.length_a   1.000
_cell.length_b   1.000
_cell.length_c   1.000
_cell.angle_alpha   90.00
_cell.angle_beta   90.00
_cell.angle_gamma   90.00
#
_symmetry.space_group_name_H-M   'P 1'
#
loop_
_entity.id
_entity.type
_entity.pdbx_description
1 polymer ?
#
loop_
_entity_poly.entity_id
_entity_poly.type
_entity_poly.pdbx_seq_one_letter_code
_entity_poly.pdbx_strand_id
1 'polypeptide(L)'
;MGVLKDQRMTPCTTFLRGRSAGCVVASAVALLGCLLTSLPVQADTVTLESLARKIETLEQQNAELQSKVQRLEGAQAAQAVQVQLQAQAIDKTQATVDTATRSSALSDWAAATTVSSYGEIGYSRPSRLTEKTTVDVQRAVIGMQHRFDDQTRMVAEWEWEHAITSFSDQGEVEVEQLWVEHEFRGGLRGKAGLFLMPFGLINQNHEPTAYYGVFRNQVERTIIPSTWREVGVGVSGTTDSALMWDVGLTSGFNLSKWDPTSTEGRDRGPLQAIHGEGQFAAARDLSVYGAVNWRGVPGLQLGGAVFTGKIGQQTPGFLGNDSRLTLLDGHVRYTVAGWDLSALYARGTISHTESLNALFVATTTTGTPTLVPARFRGGFVQAAYQLWRTERLAFNPFVRYEQYNDAAGFGGLPIAAAAVVMPDDRVWTLGGSFFIANGVVLKMDYQRDRTYNTKDGLNLGVGYSF
;
A
#
# COMPACT_ATOMS: atom_id res chain seq x y z
N MET A 1 -6.70 46.77 46.55
CA MET A 1 -8.14 46.97 46.56
C MET A 1 -8.69 46.16 45.43
N GLY A 2 -9.30 45.11 45.63
CA GLY A 2 -10.26 44.41 46.37
C GLY A 2 -10.75 43.36 45.45
N VAL A 3 -10.95 42.24 45.74
CA VAL A 3 -11.67 41.32 46.60
C VAL A 3 -11.96 40.01 45.82
N LEU A 4 -11.55 38.96 46.40
CA LEU A 4 -11.90 37.53 46.18
C LEU A 4 -13.38 37.28 45.86
N LYS A 5 -13.66 36.29 45.06
CA LYS A 5 -14.68 35.31 45.38
C LYS A 5 -14.40 33.90 44.80
N ASP A 6 -14.16 33.05 45.73
CA ASP A 6 -14.15 31.61 45.72
C ASP A 6 -15.57 31.05 45.41
N GLN A 7 -15.70 30.08 44.50
CA GLN A 7 -16.83 29.18 44.52
C GLN A 7 -16.36 27.77 44.08
N ARG A 8 -16.25 26.94 45.07
CA ARG A 8 -16.25 25.45 44.94
C ARG A 8 -17.61 25.01 44.41
N MET A 9 -17.60 24.10 43.46
CA MET A 9 -18.72 23.19 43.26
C MET A 9 -18.23 21.76 43.05
N THR A 10 -18.83 20.91 43.83
CA THR A 10 -18.74 19.49 44.07
C THR A 10 -18.95 18.61 42.80
N PRO A 11 -18.47 17.36 42.81
CA PRO A 11 -18.62 16.46 41.67
C PRO A 11 -20.01 15.79 41.65
N CYS A 12 -20.63 15.80 40.50
CA CYS A 12 -21.87 15.04 40.24
C CYS A 12 -21.48 13.69 39.59
N THR A 13 -21.53 12.63 40.39
CA THR A 13 -21.51 11.25 39.93
C THR A 13 -22.83 10.95 39.23
N THR A 14 -22.78 10.65 37.96
CA THR A 14 -23.90 10.02 37.26
C THR A 14 -23.47 8.69 36.66
N PHE A 15 -23.93 7.65 37.28
CA PHE A 15 -23.98 6.27 36.79
C PHE A 15 -24.68 6.23 35.43
N LEU A 16 -24.01 5.78 34.38
CA LEU A 16 -24.68 5.26 33.20
C LEU A 16 -24.16 3.86 32.89
N ARG A 17 -25.07 2.95 33.06
CA ARG A 17 -25.00 1.51 32.77
C ARG A 17 -24.51 1.25 31.37
N GLY A 18 -23.60 0.29 31.26
CA GLY A 18 -23.20 -0.33 30.04
C GLY A 18 -24.39 -0.85 29.21
N ARG A 19 -24.34 -0.57 27.93
CA ARG A 19 -25.11 -1.29 26.91
C ARG A 19 -24.11 -2.05 26.05
N SER A 20 -24.20 -3.34 26.18
CA SER A 20 -23.50 -4.36 25.41
C SER A 20 -23.60 -4.11 23.91
N ALA A 21 -22.43 -4.03 23.25
CA ALA A 21 -22.29 -4.10 21.80
C ALA A 21 -22.51 -5.56 21.33
N GLY A 22 -23.74 -6.04 21.43
CA GLY A 22 -24.10 -7.42 21.09
C GLY A 22 -25.17 -7.55 19.99
N CYS A 23 -25.47 -6.50 19.23
CA CYS A 23 -26.66 -6.49 18.37
C CYS A 23 -26.45 -6.08 16.91
N VAL A 24 -25.24 -6.14 16.34
CA VAL A 24 -25.01 -5.78 14.93
C VAL A 24 -24.60 -6.96 14.04
N VAL A 25 -24.34 -8.15 14.60
CA VAL A 25 -23.99 -9.33 13.81
C VAL A 25 -25.19 -10.22 13.46
N ALA A 26 -26.37 -9.97 14.02
CA ALA A 26 -27.56 -10.81 13.81
C ALA A 26 -28.43 -10.42 12.59
N SER A 27 -28.14 -9.32 11.89
CA SER A 27 -29.00 -8.84 10.78
C SER A 27 -28.53 -9.18 9.37
N ALA A 28 -27.37 -9.82 9.21
CA ALA A 28 -26.85 -10.19 7.87
C ALA A 28 -27.14 -11.64 7.44
N VAL A 29 -27.77 -12.45 8.29
CA VAL A 29 -28.11 -13.88 7.97
C VAL A 29 -29.59 -14.08 7.65
N ALA A 30 -30.44 -13.07 7.80
CA ALA A 30 -31.89 -13.21 7.66
C ALA A 30 -32.45 -12.92 6.26
N LEU A 31 -31.63 -12.76 5.22
CA LEU A 31 -32.10 -12.42 3.86
C LEU A 31 -31.79 -13.46 2.78
N LEU A 32 -31.51 -14.70 3.15
CA LEU A 32 -31.31 -15.81 2.16
C LEU A 32 -32.19 -17.04 2.43
N GLY A 33 -33.37 -16.89 3.00
CA GLY A 33 -34.21 -17.99 3.43
C GLY A 33 -35.69 -17.94 3.05
N CYS A 34 -36.08 -17.24 1.99
CA CYS A 34 -37.45 -17.21 1.49
C CYS A 34 -37.56 -17.63 0.03
N LEU A 35 -37.30 -18.90 -0.24
CA LEU A 35 -37.81 -19.59 -1.45
C LEU A 35 -37.53 -21.09 -1.28
N LEU A 36 -38.46 -21.80 -0.61
CA LEU A 36 -38.70 -23.22 -0.84
C LEU A 36 -40.05 -23.61 -0.22
N THR A 37 -41.08 -23.66 -1.07
CA THR A 37 -42.16 -24.64 -1.21
C THR A 37 -42.75 -25.30 0.04
N SER A 38 -44.03 -25.06 0.19
CA SER A 38 -45.01 -25.80 0.97
C SER A 38 -44.93 -27.31 0.72
N LEU A 39 -44.59 -28.07 1.76
CA LEU A 39 -44.89 -29.51 1.84
C LEU A 39 -45.78 -29.77 3.07
N PRO A 40 -46.69 -30.73 3.04
CA PRO A 40 -47.69 -30.92 4.08
C PRO A 40 -47.02 -31.43 5.37
N VAL A 41 -47.36 -30.79 6.47
CA VAL A 41 -47.01 -31.27 7.83
C VAL A 41 -47.78 -32.53 8.13
N GLN A 42 -47.12 -33.68 8.07
CA GLN A 42 -47.55 -34.89 8.76
C GLN A 42 -47.20 -34.73 10.23
N ALA A 43 -48.20 -34.68 11.07
CA ALA A 43 -48.04 -34.66 12.52
C ALA A 43 -47.53 -36.03 12.99
N ASP A 44 -46.20 -36.18 13.04
CA ASP A 44 -45.60 -37.30 13.77
C ASP A 44 -45.87 -37.15 15.27
N THR A 45 -46.48 -38.16 15.84
CA THR A 45 -46.69 -38.28 17.30
C THR A 45 -45.32 -38.28 17.99
N VAL A 46 -45.00 -37.16 18.62
CA VAL A 46 -43.76 -37.01 19.39
C VAL A 46 -43.80 -37.94 20.56
N THR A 47 -43.08 -39.05 20.49
CA THR A 47 -42.95 -39.99 21.62
C THR A 47 -41.97 -39.42 22.65
N LEU A 48 -42.20 -39.72 23.94
CA LEU A 48 -41.30 -39.33 25.04
C LEU A 48 -39.82 -39.70 24.76
N GLU A 49 -39.57 -40.80 24.06
CA GLU A 49 -38.25 -41.25 23.64
C GLU A 49 -37.62 -40.35 22.58
N SER A 50 -38.40 -39.78 21.66
CA SER A 50 -37.88 -38.86 20.63
C SER A 50 -37.52 -37.48 21.23
N LEU A 51 -38.26 -37.04 22.25
CA LEU A 51 -37.96 -35.86 23.02
C LEU A 51 -36.70 -36.06 23.89
N ALA A 52 -36.56 -37.23 24.54
CA ALA A 52 -35.38 -37.55 25.33
C ALA A 52 -34.09 -37.52 24.48
N ARG A 53 -34.11 -38.14 23.28
CA ARG A 53 -32.95 -38.08 22.33
C ARG A 53 -32.65 -36.68 21.87
N LYS A 54 -33.69 -35.84 21.67
CA LYS A 54 -33.51 -34.44 21.26
C LYS A 54 -32.92 -33.59 22.37
N ILE A 55 -33.28 -33.84 23.61
CA ILE A 55 -32.72 -33.23 24.81
C ILE A 55 -31.24 -33.62 24.93
N GLU A 56 -30.92 -34.90 24.80
CA GLU A 56 -29.54 -35.39 24.87
C GLU A 56 -28.65 -34.79 23.78
N THR A 57 -29.18 -34.64 22.55
CA THR A 57 -28.49 -33.99 21.45
C THR A 57 -28.28 -32.51 21.72
N LEU A 58 -29.26 -31.82 22.28
CA LEU A 58 -29.15 -30.40 22.64
C LEU A 58 -28.20 -30.18 23.82
N GLU A 59 -28.14 -31.08 24.78
CA GLU A 59 -27.18 -31.05 25.89
C GLU A 59 -25.76 -31.25 25.39
N GLN A 60 -25.53 -32.17 24.43
CA GLN A 60 -24.23 -32.36 23.78
C GLN A 60 -23.82 -31.13 22.97
N GLN A 61 -24.73 -30.54 22.21
CA GLN A 61 -24.47 -29.31 21.46
C GLN A 61 -24.16 -28.12 22.38
N ASN A 62 -24.87 -28.04 23.53
CA ASN A 62 -24.64 -27.01 24.52
C ASN A 62 -23.28 -27.17 25.20
N ALA A 63 -22.88 -28.40 25.52
CA ALA A 63 -21.54 -28.67 26.06
C ALA A 63 -20.44 -28.35 25.05
N GLU A 64 -20.64 -28.64 23.75
CA GLU A 64 -19.71 -28.30 22.71
C GLU A 64 -19.60 -26.77 22.48
N LEU A 65 -20.74 -26.07 22.48
CA LEU A 65 -20.79 -24.61 22.41
C LEU A 65 -20.10 -23.93 23.58
N GLN A 66 -20.36 -24.44 24.81
CA GLN A 66 -19.68 -23.94 26.03
C GLN A 66 -18.16 -24.13 25.93
N SER A 67 -17.72 -25.28 25.44
CA SER A 67 -16.28 -25.53 25.23
C SER A 67 -15.67 -24.61 24.15
N LYS A 68 -16.42 -24.29 23.09
CA LYS A 68 -16.00 -23.31 22.07
C LYS A 68 -15.95 -21.90 22.63
N VAL A 69 -16.93 -21.49 23.42
CA VAL A 69 -16.96 -20.17 24.09
C VAL A 69 -15.75 -20.04 25.02
N GLN A 70 -15.48 -21.04 25.88
CA GLN A 70 -14.32 -21.02 26.76
C GLN A 70 -12.98 -20.92 26.00
N ARG A 71 -12.85 -21.63 24.84
CA ARG A 71 -11.65 -21.50 24.00
C ARG A 71 -11.51 -20.11 23.38
N LEU A 72 -12.63 -19.53 22.93
CA LEU A 72 -12.64 -18.18 22.35
C LEU A 72 -12.33 -17.12 23.42
N GLU A 73 -12.91 -17.25 24.61
CA GLU A 73 -12.61 -16.36 25.74
C GLU A 73 -11.13 -16.47 26.17
N GLY A 74 -10.59 -17.70 26.22
CA GLY A 74 -9.17 -17.92 26.48
C GLY A 74 -8.25 -17.33 25.41
N ALA A 75 -8.62 -17.45 24.13
CA ALA A 75 -7.88 -16.87 23.02
C ALA A 75 -7.94 -15.32 23.05
N GLN A 76 -9.10 -14.77 23.37
CA GLN A 76 -9.30 -13.34 23.49
C GLN A 76 -8.56 -12.74 24.68
N ALA A 77 -8.53 -13.44 25.81
CA ALA A 77 -7.74 -13.06 26.98
C ALA A 77 -6.23 -13.11 26.68
N ALA A 78 -5.77 -14.15 25.98
CA ALA A 78 -4.37 -14.25 25.54
C ALA A 78 -3.97 -13.12 24.58
N GLN A 79 -4.86 -12.76 23.66
CA GLN A 79 -4.66 -11.66 22.71
C GLN A 79 -4.63 -10.30 23.43
N ALA A 80 -5.51 -10.08 24.40
CA ALA A 80 -5.52 -8.87 25.22
C ALA A 80 -4.22 -8.71 26.03
N VAL A 81 -3.72 -9.80 26.62
CA VAL A 81 -2.42 -9.82 27.32
C VAL A 81 -1.27 -9.50 26.35
N GLN A 82 -1.31 -10.01 25.13
CA GLN A 82 -0.27 -9.76 24.12
C GLN A 82 -0.26 -8.31 23.66
N VAL A 83 -1.44 -7.70 23.45
CA VAL A 83 -1.58 -6.27 23.16
C VAL A 83 -1.09 -5.42 24.31
N GLN A 84 -1.38 -5.82 25.54
CA GLN A 84 -0.93 -5.12 26.75
C GLN A 84 0.59 -5.23 26.96
N LEU A 85 1.19 -6.38 26.65
CA LEU A 85 2.64 -6.56 26.65
C LEU A 85 3.35 -5.76 25.56
N GLN A 86 2.75 -5.65 24.37
CA GLN A 86 3.25 -4.79 23.30
C GLN A 86 3.15 -3.30 23.68
N ALA A 87 2.03 -2.87 24.25
CA ALA A 87 1.88 -1.50 24.75
C ALA A 87 2.92 -1.18 25.84
N GLN A 88 3.10 -2.09 26.80
CA GLN A 88 4.13 -1.96 27.85
C GLN A 88 5.56 -1.97 27.29
N ALA A 89 5.84 -2.74 26.24
CA ALA A 89 7.15 -2.73 25.56
C ALA A 89 7.39 -1.40 24.85
N ILE A 90 6.37 -0.84 24.21
CA ILE A 90 6.42 0.49 23.58
C ILE A 90 6.62 1.56 24.67
N ASP A 91 5.84 1.56 25.75
CA ASP A 91 5.99 2.51 26.85
C ASP A 91 7.35 2.40 27.54
N LYS A 92 7.88 1.18 27.69
CA LYS A 92 9.19 0.95 28.28
C LYS A 92 10.33 1.42 27.36
N THR A 93 10.20 1.24 26.06
CA THR A 93 11.14 1.75 25.06
C THR A 93 11.09 3.28 25.04
N GLN A 94 9.88 3.85 25.07
CA GLN A 94 9.66 5.29 25.15
C GLN A 94 10.27 5.89 26.44
N ALA A 95 10.00 5.28 27.59
CA ALA A 95 10.53 5.72 28.89
C ALA A 95 12.06 5.56 28.98
N THR A 96 12.65 4.56 28.34
CA THR A 96 14.11 4.37 28.29
C THR A 96 14.76 5.43 27.39
N VAL A 97 14.14 5.78 26.28
CA VAL A 97 14.54 6.89 25.41
C VAL A 97 14.43 8.21 26.16
N ASP A 98 13.34 8.46 26.88
CA ASP A 98 13.10 9.69 27.64
C ASP A 98 14.08 9.84 28.84
N THR A 99 14.55 8.74 29.40
CA THR A 99 15.50 8.77 30.54
C THR A 99 16.94 8.98 30.09
N ALA A 100 17.31 8.45 28.92
CA ALA A 100 18.63 8.68 28.30
C ALA A 100 18.85 10.12 27.84
N THR A 101 17.75 10.89 27.68
CA THR A 101 17.73 12.22 27.04
C THR A 101 18.15 13.38 27.93
N ARG A 102 18.45 13.17 29.22
CA ARG A 102 18.63 14.27 30.19
C ARG A 102 20.05 14.79 30.41
N SER A 103 21.03 14.37 29.65
CA SER A 103 22.42 14.76 29.95
C SER A 103 23.27 15.08 28.71
N SER A 104 23.06 16.16 28.08
CA SER A 104 23.96 16.96 27.19
C SER A 104 23.32 17.35 25.86
N ALA A 105 23.78 18.41 25.21
CA ALA A 105 23.29 18.89 23.91
C ALA A 105 23.43 17.82 22.78
N LEU A 106 24.38 16.90 22.90
CA LEU A 106 24.53 15.73 21.99
C LEU A 106 23.46 14.68 22.26
N SER A 107 22.99 14.49 23.50
CA SER A 107 21.91 13.58 23.82
C SER A 107 20.56 14.10 23.36
N ASP A 108 20.34 15.41 23.41
CA ASP A 108 19.10 16.04 22.96
C ASP A 108 18.95 15.92 21.44
N TRP A 109 20.03 16.15 20.69
CA TRP A 109 20.05 15.94 19.24
C TRP A 109 19.82 14.46 18.88
N ALA A 110 20.50 13.54 19.54
CA ALA A 110 20.36 12.10 19.31
C ALA A 110 18.96 11.61 19.65
N ALA A 111 18.35 12.14 20.72
CA ALA A 111 16.97 11.81 21.09
C ALA A 111 15.92 12.40 20.13
N ALA A 112 16.24 13.52 19.48
CA ALA A 112 15.40 14.12 18.48
C ALA A 112 15.55 13.45 17.09
N THR A 113 16.58 12.60 16.90
CA THR A 113 16.91 11.99 15.60
C THR A 113 16.70 10.49 15.64
N THR A 114 15.91 9.95 14.69
CA THR A 114 15.75 8.52 14.45
C THR A 114 16.40 8.17 13.13
N VAL A 115 17.19 7.11 13.12
CA VAL A 115 17.77 6.52 11.91
C VAL A 115 17.06 5.20 11.64
N SER A 116 16.67 4.97 10.41
CA SER A 116 16.10 3.72 9.91
C SER A 116 16.91 3.22 8.72
N SER A 117 16.78 1.95 8.40
CA SER A 117 17.38 1.38 7.19
C SER A 117 16.58 0.20 6.73
N TYR A 118 16.54 0.00 5.43
CA TYR A 118 16.04 -1.22 4.84
C TYR A 118 16.82 -1.55 3.56
N GLY A 119 16.74 -2.80 3.15
CA GLY A 119 17.36 -3.25 1.91
C GLY A 119 16.93 -4.65 1.54
N GLU A 120 17.16 -4.99 0.28
CA GLU A 120 16.76 -6.28 -0.25
C GLU A 120 17.71 -6.77 -1.34
N ILE A 121 17.92 -8.09 -1.35
CA ILE A 121 18.66 -8.82 -2.37
C ILE A 121 17.69 -9.82 -2.99
N GLY A 122 17.64 -9.85 -4.31
CA GLY A 122 16.78 -10.74 -5.08
C GLY A 122 17.57 -11.66 -6.00
N TYR A 123 17.10 -12.90 -6.12
CA TYR A 123 17.48 -13.84 -7.17
C TYR A 123 16.23 -14.09 -8.02
N SER A 124 16.38 -13.97 -9.33
CA SER A 124 15.30 -14.25 -10.28
C SER A 124 15.76 -15.24 -11.33
N ARG A 125 14.96 -16.31 -11.52
CA ARG A 125 15.22 -17.33 -12.52
C ARG A 125 14.00 -17.53 -13.40
N PRO A 126 13.95 -16.90 -14.59
CA PRO A 126 12.93 -17.18 -15.59
C PRO A 126 12.92 -18.65 -15.99
N SER A 127 11.73 -19.27 -16.09
CA SER A 127 11.62 -20.70 -16.37
C SER A 127 11.96 -21.06 -17.81
N ARG A 128 11.81 -20.12 -18.76
CA ARG A 128 12.04 -20.33 -20.20
C ARG A 128 13.23 -19.57 -20.76
N LEU A 129 13.73 -18.57 -20.06
CA LEU A 129 14.87 -17.72 -20.43
C LEU A 129 15.92 -17.83 -19.31
N THR A 130 16.40 -19.03 -19.07
CA THR A 130 17.30 -19.33 -17.95
C THR A 130 18.63 -18.58 -18.04
N GLU A 131 19.03 -18.14 -19.25
CA GLU A 131 20.18 -17.26 -19.49
C GLU A 131 20.00 -15.86 -18.88
N LYS A 132 18.76 -15.46 -18.58
CA LYS A 132 18.43 -14.21 -17.89
C LYS A 132 18.34 -14.38 -16.36
N THR A 133 18.89 -15.47 -15.82
CA THR A 133 18.98 -15.66 -14.37
C THR A 133 19.90 -14.61 -13.79
N THR A 134 19.43 -13.88 -12.78
CA THR A 134 20.17 -12.80 -12.11
C THR A 134 20.09 -12.90 -10.61
N VAL A 135 21.13 -12.38 -9.95
CA VAL A 135 21.10 -12.01 -8.54
C VAL A 135 21.45 -10.52 -8.45
N ASP A 136 20.74 -9.81 -7.60
CA ASP A 136 20.87 -8.36 -7.55
C ASP A 136 20.66 -7.84 -6.13
N VAL A 137 21.50 -6.89 -5.71
CA VAL A 137 21.21 -6.03 -4.57
C VAL A 137 20.24 -4.99 -5.08
N GLN A 138 18.94 -5.25 -4.92
CA GLN A 138 17.91 -4.41 -5.53
C GLN A 138 18.00 -2.98 -5.02
N ARG A 139 18.21 -2.84 -3.69
CA ARG A 139 18.41 -1.53 -3.05
C ARG A 139 18.92 -1.66 -1.62
N ALA A 140 19.55 -0.59 -1.16
CA ALA A 140 19.86 -0.33 0.23
C ALA A 140 19.49 1.14 0.54
N VAL A 141 18.69 1.35 1.60
CA VAL A 141 18.15 2.65 1.94
C VAL A 141 18.52 3.02 3.37
N ILE A 142 18.87 4.28 3.58
CA ILE A 142 19.05 4.87 4.90
C ILE A 142 18.06 6.01 5.05
N GLY A 143 17.23 5.93 6.08
CA GLY A 143 16.26 6.93 6.47
C GLY A 143 16.73 7.71 7.71
N MET A 144 16.35 8.96 7.78
CA MET A 144 16.55 9.82 8.95
C MET A 144 15.30 10.66 9.18
N GLN A 145 14.84 10.69 10.43
CA GLN A 145 13.86 11.65 10.90
C GLN A 145 14.47 12.51 11.99
N HIS A 146 14.28 13.81 11.91
CA HIS A 146 14.73 14.74 12.95
C HIS A 146 13.59 15.64 13.39
N ARG A 147 13.33 15.70 14.69
CA ARG A 147 12.37 16.63 15.30
C ARG A 147 13.08 17.91 15.72
N PHE A 148 12.71 19.03 15.12
CA PHE A 148 13.22 20.35 15.51
C PHE A 148 12.56 20.84 16.80
N ASP A 149 11.27 20.51 16.96
CA ASP A 149 10.43 20.79 18.12
C ASP A 149 9.26 19.77 18.18
N ASP A 150 8.29 19.99 19.08
CA ASP A 150 7.14 19.10 19.25
C ASP A 150 6.17 19.08 18.04
N GLN A 151 6.28 20.06 17.14
CA GLN A 151 5.36 20.24 16.01
C GLN A 151 6.06 20.09 14.65
N THR A 152 7.39 20.27 14.61
CA THR A 152 8.13 20.34 13.34
C THR A 152 9.14 19.21 13.23
N ARG A 153 9.07 18.48 12.14
CA ARG A 153 10.02 17.40 11.82
C ARG A 153 10.47 17.43 10.37
N MET A 154 11.64 16.91 10.13
CA MET A 154 12.18 16.59 8.81
C MET A 154 12.19 15.07 8.63
N VAL A 155 11.92 14.61 7.41
CA VAL A 155 12.13 13.24 6.95
C VAL A 155 13.05 13.27 5.74
N ALA A 156 14.04 12.39 5.74
CA ALA A 156 14.96 12.22 4.62
C ALA A 156 15.24 10.74 4.41
N GLU A 157 15.33 10.30 3.15
CA GLU A 157 15.75 8.95 2.76
C GLU A 157 16.69 9.03 1.56
N TRP A 158 17.75 8.23 1.62
CA TRP A 158 18.74 8.06 0.57
C TRP A 158 18.74 6.62 0.14
N GLU A 159 18.62 6.39 -1.16
CA GLU A 159 18.58 5.07 -1.77
C GLU A 159 19.81 4.82 -2.64
N TRP A 160 20.33 3.63 -2.57
CA TRP A 160 21.29 3.04 -3.48
C TRP A 160 20.61 1.87 -4.18
N GLU A 161 20.36 2.01 -5.48
CA GLU A 161 19.90 0.91 -6.32
C GLU A 161 21.10 0.19 -6.93
N HIS A 162 21.01 -1.14 -6.94
CA HIS A 162 22.08 -2.06 -7.33
C HIS A 162 23.35 -1.91 -6.49
N ALA A 163 24.33 -2.80 -6.69
CA ALA A 163 25.54 -2.83 -5.87
C ALA A 163 26.62 -1.82 -6.33
N ILE A 164 26.55 -1.38 -7.58
CA ILE A 164 27.56 -0.53 -8.21
C ILE A 164 26.86 0.61 -8.95
N THR A 165 27.31 1.83 -8.65
CA THR A 165 26.83 3.04 -9.34
C THR A 165 28.02 3.68 -10.05
N SER A 166 28.03 3.63 -11.38
CA SER A 166 29.02 4.31 -12.22
C SER A 166 28.41 4.69 -13.58
N PHE A 167 29.14 5.42 -14.39
CA PHE A 167 28.65 5.85 -15.71
C PHE A 167 28.26 4.68 -16.64
N SER A 168 28.89 3.51 -16.48
CA SER A 168 28.63 2.32 -17.32
C SER A 168 27.74 1.25 -16.65
N ASP A 169 27.39 1.46 -15.40
CA ASP A 169 26.59 0.50 -14.63
C ASP A 169 25.12 0.99 -14.50
N GLN A 170 24.23 0.08 -14.13
CA GLN A 170 22.79 0.39 -14.02
C GLN A 170 22.39 0.92 -12.64
N GLY A 171 23.35 0.97 -11.68
CA GLY A 171 23.07 1.42 -10.32
C GLY A 171 22.84 2.94 -10.26
N GLU A 172 21.98 3.36 -9.34
CA GLU A 172 21.62 4.74 -9.09
C GLU A 172 21.77 5.09 -7.61
N VAL A 173 22.10 6.35 -7.31
CA VAL A 173 22.08 6.90 -5.96
C VAL A 173 21.21 8.14 -5.98
N GLU A 174 20.21 8.14 -5.10
CA GLU A 174 19.22 9.21 -5.12
C GLU A 174 18.73 9.61 -3.72
N VAL A 175 18.09 10.78 -3.67
CA VAL A 175 17.27 11.21 -2.54
C VAL A 175 15.85 10.76 -2.80
N GLU A 176 15.41 9.74 -2.08
CA GLU A 176 14.05 9.20 -2.21
C GLU A 176 13.02 10.12 -1.56
N GLN A 177 13.35 10.65 -0.37
CA GLN A 177 12.52 11.62 0.35
C GLN A 177 13.38 12.73 0.96
N LEU A 178 12.87 13.95 0.91
CA LEU A 178 13.42 15.09 1.67
C LEU A 178 12.32 16.13 1.86
N TRP A 179 11.66 16.12 3.01
CA TRP A 179 10.54 17.01 3.29
C TRP A 179 10.48 17.41 4.77
N VAL A 180 9.81 18.53 5.03
CA VAL A 180 9.52 19.05 6.36
C VAL A 180 8.01 19.02 6.57
N GLU A 181 7.58 18.62 7.77
CA GLU A 181 6.19 18.66 8.23
C GLU A 181 6.07 19.53 9.47
N HIS A 182 5.00 20.31 9.52
CA HIS A 182 4.60 21.06 10.69
C HIS A 182 3.17 20.70 11.09
N GLU A 183 2.98 20.36 12.36
CA GLU A 183 1.67 20.08 12.92
C GLU A 183 1.06 21.36 13.50
N PHE A 184 -0.07 21.77 12.92
CA PHE A 184 -0.86 22.89 13.40
C PHE A 184 -1.85 22.44 14.49
N ARG A 185 -2.55 23.40 15.07
CA ARG A 185 -3.62 23.08 16.03
C ARG A 185 -4.70 22.18 15.42
N GLY A 186 -5.21 21.24 16.22
CA GLY A 186 -6.30 20.34 15.78
C GLY A 186 -5.86 19.17 14.92
N GLY A 187 -4.57 18.80 14.94
CA GLY A 187 -4.04 17.65 14.21
C GLY A 187 -3.93 17.85 12.69
N LEU A 188 -4.08 19.11 12.25
CA LEU A 188 -3.81 19.48 10.85
C LEU A 188 -2.30 19.54 10.64
N ARG A 189 -1.79 18.91 9.57
CA ARG A 189 -0.37 18.89 9.23
C ARG A 189 -0.14 19.46 7.85
N GLY A 190 0.87 20.33 7.74
CA GLY A 190 1.37 20.81 6.46
C GLY A 190 2.74 20.23 6.18
N LYS A 191 2.98 19.76 4.94
CA LYS A 191 4.27 19.24 4.49
C LYS A 191 4.75 19.95 3.24
N ALA A 192 6.07 20.06 3.08
CA ALA A 192 6.71 20.64 1.90
C ALA A 192 8.05 19.94 1.62
N GLY A 193 8.33 19.64 0.36
CA GLY A 193 9.55 18.98 -0.09
C GLY A 193 9.30 17.88 -1.09
N LEU A 194 10.25 16.94 -1.18
CA LEU A 194 10.14 15.71 -1.98
C LEU A 194 9.57 14.61 -1.11
N PHE A 195 8.37 14.12 -1.41
CA PHE A 195 7.69 13.13 -0.59
C PHE A 195 6.98 12.07 -1.43
N LEU A 196 6.84 10.89 -0.86
CA LEU A 196 6.11 9.77 -1.48
C LEU A 196 4.63 10.11 -1.62
N MET A 197 4.10 9.85 -2.81
CA MET A 197 2.70 10.07 -3.11
C MET A 197 1.81 9.05 -2.37
N PRO A 198 0.68 9.49 -1.78
CA PRO A 198 -0.21 8.62 -1.00
C PRO A 198 -1.12 7.78 -1.91
N PHE A 199 -0.52 6.97 -2.78
CA PHE A 199 -1.20 6.11 -3.73
C PHE A 199 -0.97 4.65 -3.42
N GLY A 200 -2.00 3.83 -3.63
CA GLY A 200 -1.92 2.39 -3.44
C GLY A 200 -1.75 1.97 -1.98
N LEU A 201 -1.31 0.74 -1.80
CA LEU A 201 -1.12 0.12 -0.49
C LEU A 201 0.34 0.15 -0.02
N ILE A 202 1.29 0.21 -0.97
CA ILE A 202 2.71 0.03 -0.65
C ILE A 202 3.59 1.23 -1.04
N ASN A 203 3.11 2.24 -1.77
CA ASN A 203 3.98 3.34 -2.17
C ASN A 203 4.58 4.11 -1.00
N GLN A 204 3.81 4.35 0.06
CA GLN A 204 4.31 5.00 1.29
C GLN A 204 4.91 4.03 2.32
N ASN A 205 4.75 2.73 2.12
CA ASN A 205 5.28 1.69 3.02
C ASN A 205 5.77 0.51 2.17
N HIS A 206 6.89 0.72 1.52
CA HIS A 206 7.44 -0.18 0.52
C HIS A 206 8.68 -0.95 0.99
N GLU A 207 8.94 -0.96 2.28
CA GLU A 207 9.98 -1.78 2.88
C GLU A 207 9.77 -3.27 2.59
N PRO A 208 10.83 -4.07 2.43
CA PRO A 208 10.69 -5.48 2.06
C PRO A 208 9.92 -6.33 3.08
N THR A 209 9.80 -5.87 4.31
CA THR A 209 9.00 -6.51 5.36
C THR A 209 7.51 -6.18 5.30
N ALA A 210 7.10 -5.16 4.53
CA ALA A 210 5.74 -4.66 4.48
C ALA A 210 4.85 -5.30 3.40
N TYR A 211 5.43 -6.02 2.44
CA TYR A 211 4.71 -6.65 1.34
C TYR A 211 5.13 -8.11 1.12
N TYR A 212 4.24 -8.89 0.49
CA TYR A 212 4.47 -10.29 0.13
C TYR A 212 5.07 -10.42 -1.26
N GLY A 213 5.87 -11.48 -1.45
CA GLY A 213 6.64 -11.72 -2.68
C GLY A 213 8.03 -11.10 -2.64
N VAL A 214 8.91 -11.62 -3.49
CA VAL A 214 10.29 -11.10 -3.65
C VAL A 214 10.23 -9.72 -4.30
N PHE A 215 9.33 -9.55 -5.27
CA PHE A 215 9.05 -8.27 -5.91
C PHE A 215 7.67 -7.73 -5.49
N ARG A 216 7.55 -6.40 -5.52
CA ARG A 216 6.25 -5.72 -5.38
C ARG A 216 5.27 -6.23 -6.44
N ASN A 217 3.96 -6.05 -6.23
CA ASN A 217 2.97 -6.37 -7.25
C ASN A 217 3.17 -5.49 -8.49
N GLN A 218 2.80 -6.01 -9.66
CA GLN A 218 3.01 -5.33 -10.95
C GLN A 218 2.14 -4.09 -11.08
N VAL A 219 0.96 -4.05 -10.47
CA VAL A 219 0.06 -2.89 -10.53
C VAL A 219 0.69 -1.67 -9.85
N GLU A 220 1.34 -1.87 -8.69
CA GLU A 220 2.08 -0.82 -7.97
C GLU A 220 3.56 -0.72 -8.41
N ARG A 221 3.85 -1.11 -9.64
CA ARG A 221 5.12 -0.90 -10.35
C ARG A 221 4.92 -0.28 -11.72
N THR A 222 3.87 -0.71 -12.43
CA THR A 222 3.65 -0.39 -13.85
C THR A 222 2.51 0.62 -14.04
N ILE A 223 1.44 0.52 -13.25
CA ILE A 223 0.27 1.42 -13.34
C ILE A 223 0.41 2.59 -12.36
N ILE A 224 0.76 2.30 -11.11
CA ILE A 224 1.25 3.28 -10.14
C ILE A 224 2.77 3.17 -10.19
N PRO A 225 3.54 4.25 -10.44
CA PRO A 225 4.99 4.17 -10.46
C PRO A 225 5.55 3.60 -9.15
N SER A 226 6.60 2.80 -9.24
CA SER A 226 7.30 2.29 -8.06
C SER A 226 7.98 3.45 -7.33
N THR A 227 7.82 3.49 -6.00
CA THR A 227 8.44 4.53 -5.14
C THR A 227 8.15 5.96 -5.66
N TRP A 228 6.90 6.15 -6.12
CA TRP A 228 6.50 7.42 -6.73
C TRP A 228 6.56 8.56 -5.73
N ARG A 229 7.38 9.54 -6.04
CA ARG A 229 7.64 10.74 -5.25
C ARG A 229 7.52 12.00 -6.11
N GLU A 230 7.12 13.09 -5.50
CA GLU A 230 6.97 14.40 -6.14
C GLU A 230 7.47 15.52 -5.21
N VAL A 231 8.02 16.55 -5.80
CA VAL A 231 8.26 17.81 -5.08
C VAL A 231 6.97 18.60 -5.00
N GLY A 232 6.59 19.01 -3.80
CA GLY A 232 5.33 19.73 -3.65
C GLY A 232 5.06 20.23 -2.24
N VAL A 233 3.81 20.61 -2.05
CA VAL A 233 3.24 20.99 -0.75
C VAL A 233 1.95 20.22 -0.54
N GLY A 234 1.69 19.83 0.70
CA GLY A 234 0.48 19.09 1.04
C GLY A 234 -0.05 19.46 2.42
N VAL A 235 -1.31 19.16 2.61
CA VAL A 235 -2.00 19.28 3.90
C VAL A 235 -2.73 17.98 4.18
N SER A 236 -2.57 17.49 5.40
CA SER A 236 -3.20 16.23 5.82
C SER A 236 -3.83 16.34 7.20
N GLY A 237 -4.72 15.42 7.52
CA GLY A 237 -5.35 15.36 8.81
C GLY A 237 -6.04 14.02 9.05
N THR A 238 -6.46 13.81 10.29
CA THR A 238 -7.21 12.63 10.70
C THR A 238 -8.45 13.08 11.47
N THR A 239 -9.60 12.53 11.13
CA THR A 239 -10.86 12.80 11.83
C THR A 239 -11.06 11.83 13.01
N ASP A 240 -11.96 12.15 13.93
CA ASP A 240 -12.35 11.29 15.04
C ASP A 240 -12.95 9.94 14.58
N SER A 241 -13.47 9.88 13.35
CA SER A 241 -13.96 8.66 12.72
C SER A 241 -12.87 7.79 12.09
N ALA A 242 -11.59 8.09 12.37
CA ALA A 242 -10.41 7.43 11.79
C ALA A 242 -10.30 7.54 10.26
N LEU A 243 -10.88 8.58 9.65
CA LEU A 243 -10.66 8.96 8.27
C LEU A 243 -9.41 9.83 8.21
N MET A 244 -8.39 9.33 7.53
CA MET A 244 -7.15 10.05 7.21
C MET A 244 -7.31 10.62 5.80
N TRP A 245 -6.90 11.87 5.59
CA TRP A 245 -6.92 12.52 4.29
C TRP A 245 -5.62 13.29 4.05
N ASP A 246 -5.22 13.40 2.79
CA ASP A 246 -4.01 14.10 2.35
C ASP A 246 -4.31 14.73 0.97
N VAL A 247 -4.08 16.03 0.84
CA VAL A 247 -4.30 16.78 -0.40
C VAL A 247 -3.15 17.73 -0.64
N GLY A 248 -2.81 17.98 -1.91
CA GLY A 248 -1.73 18.91 -2.20
C GLY A 248 -1.51 19.21 -3.67
N LEU A 249 -0.42 19.95 -3.90
CA LEU A 249 0.07 20.37 -5.21
C LEU A 249 1.50 19.88 -5.39
N THR A 250 1.83 19.37 -6.57
CA THR A 250 3.16 18.84 -6.89
C THR A 250 3.64 19.30 -8.26
N SER A 251 4.94 19.11 -8.53
CA SER A 251 5.55 19.36 -9.84
C SER A 251 4.90 18.56 -10.97
N GLY A 252 4.51 17.31 -10.68
CA GLY A 252 3.87 16.42 -11.64
C GLY A 252 4.79 15.86 -12.72
N PHE A 253 4.18 15.12 -13.63
CA PHE A 253 4.86 14.45 -14.73
C PHE A 253 5.22 15.39 -15.87
N ASN A 254 6.17 14.94 -16.74
CA ASN A 254 6.60 15.69 -17.91
C ASN A 254 6.62 14.82 -19.17
N LEU A 255 5.57 14.93 -19.99
CA LEU A 255 5.41 14.14 -21.20
C LEU A 255 6.47 14.44 -22.27
N SER A 256 7.16 15.59 -22.20
CA SER A 256 8.25 15.88 -23.15
C SER A 256 9.48 15.00 -22.95
N LYS A 257 9.58 14.24 -21.86
CA LYS A 257 10.60 13.21 -21.62
C LYS A 257 10.33 11.90 -22.40
N TRP A 258 9.12 11.72 -22.92
CA TRP A 258 8.76 10.48 -23.63
C TRP A 258 9.65 10.26 -24.85
N ASP A 259 10.37 9.15 -24.86
CA ASP A 259 11.19 8.72 -25.99
C ASP A 259 10.48 7.59 -26.77
N PRO A 260 9.99 7.87 -28.01
CA PRO A 260 9.32 6.86 -28.82
C PRO A 260 10.27 5.75 -29.32
N THR A 261 11.59 5.93 -29.23
CA THR A 261 12.59 4.92 -29.63
C THR A 261 12.96 3.98 -28.47
N SER A 262 12.64 4.37 -27.21
CA SER A 262 12.80 3.56 -26.00
C SER A 262 11.61 2.63 -25.80
N THR A 263 11.85 1.47 -25.18
CA THR A 263 10.79 0.57 -24.75
C THR A 263 10.35 0.81 -23.32
N GLU A 264 10.93 1.77 -22.61
CA GLU A 264 10.71 2.03 -21.19
C GLU A 264 9.23 2.27 -20.86
N GLY A 265 8.55 3.12 -21.64
CA GLY A 265 7.12 3.41 -21.44
C GLY A 265 6.22 2.19 -21.61
N ARG A 266 6.71 1.12 -22.25
CA ARG A 266 6.03 -0.17 -22.38
C ARG A 266 6.50 -1.19 -21.34
N ASP A 267 7.79 -1.26 -21.06
CA ASP A 267 8.36 -2.33 -20.23
C ASP A 267 8.32 -1.99 -18.73
N ARG A 268 8.36 -0.70 -18.37
CA ARG A 268 8.30 -0.17 -17.00
C ARG A 268 6.99 0.57 -16.67
N GLY A 269 6.19 0.88 -17.68
CA GLY A 269 4.93 1.60 -17.57
C GLY A 269 5.01 3.07 -18.00
N PRO A 270 3.88 3.64 -18.45
CA PRO A 270 3.86 4.95 -19.10
C PRO A 270 4.26 6.11 -18.19
N LEU A 271 4.00 6.01 -16.88
CA LEU A 271 4.32 7.06 -15.93
C LEU A 271 5.80 7.04 -15.52
N GLN A 272 6.42 5.87 -15.49
CA GLN A 272 7.85 5.74 -15.20
C GLN A 272 8.71 6.45 -16.23
N ALA A 273 8.33 6.42 -17.51
CA ALA A 273 9.06 7.09 -18.58
C ALA A 273 9.01 8.64 -18.55
N ILE A 274 8.12 9.22 -17.75
CA ILE A 274 7.85 10.67 -17.75
C ILE A 274 7.89 11.31 -16.35
N HIS A 275 8.33 10.58 -15.33
CA HIS A 275 8.44 11.11 -13.96
C HIS A 275 9.57 12.15 -13.82
N GLY A 276 9.45 13.00 -12.82
CA GLY A 276 10.38 14.11 -12.57
C GLY A 276 11.33 13.90 -11.41
N GLU A 277 10.89 13.25 -10.35
CA GLU A 277 11.62 12.84 -9.12
C GLU A 277 12.43 13.98 -8.45
N GLY A 278 12.03 15.22 -8.68
CA GLY A 278 12.74 16.38 -8.11
C GLY A 278 14.07 16.73 -8.80
N GLN A 279 14.52 15.99 -9.80
CA GLN A 279 15.75 16.27 -10.56
C GLN A 279 15.48 17.36 -11.62
N PHE A 280 15.62 18.64 -11.23
CA PHE A 280 15.26 19.77 -12.09
C PHE A 280 13.88 19.62 -12.74
N ALA A 281 12.95 19.02 -11.99
CA ALA A 281 11.60 18.72 -12.47
C ALA A 281 10.92 20.00 -12.98
N ALA A 282 10.39 19.94 -14.19
CA ALA A 282 9.60 21.03 -14.73
C ALA A 282 8.33 21.22 -13.89
N ALA A 283 8.02 22.46 -13.52
CA ALA A 283 6.89 22.77 -12.63
C ALA A 283 6.04 23.94 -13.15
N ARG A 284 5.96 24.08 -14.48
CA ARG A 284 5.12 25.11 -15.11
C ARG A 284 3.64 24.72 -15.11
N ASP A 285 3.36 23.42 -15.14
CA ASP A 285 2.03 22.85 -15.00
C ASP A 285 2.00 22.00 -13.71
N LEU A 286 1.51 22.59 -12.62
CA LEU A 286 1.38 21.86 -11.35
C LEU A 286 0.23 20.85 -11.42
N SER A 287 0.39 19.77 -10.69
CA SER A 287 -0.61 18.73 -10.54
C SER A 287 -1.22 18.75 -9.14
N VAL A 288 -2.47 18.31 -9.04
CA VAL A 288 -3.23 18.20 -7.78
C VAL A 288 -3.35 16.73 -7.42
N TYR A 289 -3.22 16.41 -6.14
CA TYR A 289 -3.55 15.09 -5.62
C TYR A 289 -4.49 15.17 -4.43
N GLY A 290 -5.22 14.10 -4.19
CA GLY A 290 -6.01 13.88 -2.99
C GLY A 290 -6.10 12.40 -2.68
N ALA A 291 -5.94 12.04 -1.42
CA ALA A 291 -6.04 10.67 -0.94
C ALA A 291 -6.86 10.59 0.34
N VAL A 292 -7.56 9.49 0.52
CA VAL A 292 -8.29 9.17 1.74
C VAL A 292 -8.03 7.73 2.15
N ASN A 293 -7.91 7.50 3.46
CA ASN A 293 -7.80 6.17 4.06
C ASN A 293 -8.65 6.13 5.32
N TRP A 294 -9.55 5.17 5.40
CA TRP A 294 -10.37 4.95 6.57
C TRP A 294 -9.97 3.67 7.31
N ARG A 295 -9.79 3.78 8.61
CA ARG A 295 -9.36 2.69 9.50
C ARG A 295 -10.26 2.57 10.74
N GLY A 296 -11.55 2.88 10.63
CA GLY A 296 -12.50 2.86 11.76
C GLY A 296 -12.88 1.46 12.26
N VAL A 297 -12.52 0.40 11.55
CA VAL A 297 -12.67 -1.00 11.99
C VAL A 297 -11.28 -1.61 12.20
N PRO A 298 -11.01 -2.24 13.35
CA PRO A 298 -9.72 -2.89 13.60
C PRO A 298 -9.33 -3.85 12.48
N GLY A 299 -8.10 -3.70 11.99
CA GLY A 299 -7.55 -4.49 10.90
C GLY A 299 -8.03 -4.11 9.50
N LEU A 300 -9.05 -3.28 9.34
CA LEU A 300 -9.57 -2.85 8.03
C LEU A 300 -8.99 -1.48 7.63
N GLN A 301 -8.46 -1.40 6.43
CA GLN A 301 -8.14 -0.17 5.73
C GLN A 301 -8.93 -0.12 4.42
N LEU A 302 -9.67 0.95 4.21
CA LEU A 302 -10.33 1.30 2.94
C LEU A 302 -9.75 2.62 2.48
N GLY A 303 -9.32 2.70 1.23
CA GLY A 303 -8.72 3.92 0.74
C GLY A 303 -8.84 4.11 -0.77
N GLY A 304 -8.38 5.26 -1.21
CA GLY A 304 -8.28 5.61 -2.62
C GLY A 304 -7.67 6.98 -2.81
N ALA A 305 -7.17 7.22 -4.00
CA ALA A 305 -6.51 8.46 -4.34
C ALA A 305 -6.81 8.91 -5.76
N VAL A 306 -6.65 10.20 -6.00
CA VAL A 306 -6.73 10.86 -7.30
C VAL A 306 -5.51 11.76 -7.50
N PHE A 307 -4.96 11.71 -8.71
CA PHE A 307 -3.94 12.65 -9.17
C PHE A 307 -4.33 13.19 -10.54
N THR A 308 -4.23 14.48 -10.75
CA THR A 308 -4.53 15.08 -12.06
C THR A 308 -3.75 16.36 -12.29
N GLY A 309 -3.29 16.56 -13.53
CA GLY A 309 -2.61 17.76 -13.97
C GLY A 309 -2.29 17.73 -15.44
N LYS A 310 -1.98 18.88 -16.03
CA LYS A 310 -1.34 18.93 -17.35
C LYS A 310 0.10 18.42 -17.22
N ILE A 311 0.56 17.69 -18.20
CA ILE A 311 1.88 17.04 -18.22
C ILE A 311 2.80 17.50 -19.36
N GLY A 312 2.38 18.48 -20.15
CA GLY A 312 3.20 19.03 -21.24
C GLY A 312 4.24 20.04 -20.76
N GLN A 313 4.06 20.56 -19.56
CA GLN A 313 4.97 21.50 -18.88
C GLN A 313 5.24 22.78 -19.69
N GLN A 314 4.31 23.19 -20.55
CA GLN A 314 4.40 24.37 -21.40
C GLN A 314 5.73 24.38 -22.20
N THR A 315 6.15 23.21 -22.68
CA THR A 315 7.39 23.04 -23.43
C THR A 315 7.26 23.70 -24.81
N PRO A 316 8.15 24.65 -25.21
CA PRO A 316 8.02 25.34 -26.50
C PRO A 316 7.99 24.38 -27.67
N GLY A 317 6.98 24.51 -28.53
CA GLY A 317 6.81 23.68 -29.74
C GLY A 317 6.41 22.23 -29.52
N PHE A 318 6.13 21.83 -28.28
CA PHE A 318 5.74 20.46 -27.95
C PHE A 318 4.24 20.22 -28.19
N LEU A 319 3.91 19.23 -29.00
CA LEU A 319 2.53 18.91 -29.39
C LEU A 319 1.69 18.33 -28.22
N GLY A 320 2.35 17.83 -27.18
CA GLY A 320 1.70 17.26 -25.98
C GLY A 320 1.40 18.29 -24.88
N ASN A 321 1.49 19.61 -25.14
CA ASN A 321 1.30 20.61 -24.10
C ASN A 321 -0.10 20.62 -23.46
N ASP A 322 -1.12 20.19 -24.20
CA ASP A 322 -2.50 20.08 -23.68
C ASP A 322 -2.81 18.71 -23.07
N SER A 323 -1.86 17.79 -23.11
CA SER A 323 -2.04 16.47 -22.51
C SER A 323 -2.24 16.57 -21.00
N ARG A 324 -3.27 15.87 -20.51
CA ARG A 324 -3.62 15.81 -19.09
C ARG A 324 -3.61 14.37 -18.62
N LEU A 325 -2.90 14.13 -17.55
CA LEU A 325 -2.94 12.88 -16.81
C LEU A 325 -4.05 12.94 -15.76
N THR A 326 -4.80 11.86 -15.63
CA THR A 326 -5.62 11.58 -14.45
C THR A 326 -5.39 10.13 -14.05
N LEU A 327 -4.93 9.92 -12.82
CA LEU A 327 -4.72 8.61 -12.21
C LEU A 327 -5.65 8.48 -11.01
N LEU A 328 -6.32 7.34 -10.91
CA LEU A 328 -7.22 7.00 -9.80
C LEU A 328 -6.81 5.64 -9.24
N ASP A 329 -6.87 5.48 -7.95
CA ASP A 329 -6.82 4.17 -7.30
C ASP A 329 -7.93 4.01 -6.27
N GLY A 330 -8.28 2.76 -6.00
CA GLY A 330 -9.11 2.35 -4.88
C GLY A 330 -8.57 1.04 -4.31
N HIS A 331 -8.43 0.97 -2.98
CA HIS A 331 -7.79 -0.16 -2.34
C HIS A 331 -8.43 -0.54 -1.01
N VAL A 332 -8.24 -1.80 -0.64
CA VAL A 332 -8.67 -2.37 0.63
C VAL A 332 -7.59 -3.32 1.16
N ARG A 333 -7.35 -3.30 2.47
CA ARG A 333 -6.60 -4.32 3.19
C ARG A 333 -7.36 -4.69 4.46
N TYR A 334 -7.50 -5.98 4.74
CA TYR A 334 -8.16 -6.48 5.93
C TYR A 334 -7.35 -7.58 6.60
N THR A 335 -6.85 -7.27 7.79
CA THR A 335 -6.08 -8.20 8.61
C THR A 335 -6.97 -8.71 9.73
N VAL A 336 -7.30 -10.00 9.72
CA VAL A 336 -8.21 -10.62 10.69
C VAL A 336 -7.88 -12.09 10.90
N ALA A 337 -7.82 -12.53 12.15
CA ALA A 337 -7.63 -13.95 12.52
C ALA A 337 -6.48 -14.64 11.77
N GLY A 338 -5.36 -13.96 11.61
CA GLY A 338 -4.17 -14.46 10.90
C GLY A 338 -4.22 -14.28 9.38
N TRP A 339 -5.35 -13.89 8.80
CA TRP A 339 -5.46 -13.53 7.39
C TRP A 339 -5.04 -12.08 7.17
N ASP A 340 -4.36 -11.86 6.04
CA ASP A 340 -4.08 -10.53 5.48
C ASP A 340 -4.57 -10.53 4.03
N LEU A 341 -5.73 -9.92 3.84
CA LEU A 341 -6.42 -9.86 2.56
C LEU A 341 -6.29 -8.46 2.00
N SER A 342 -5.89 -8.34 0.73
CA SER A 342 -5.79 -7.04 0.08
C SER A 342 -6.26 -7.08 -1.36
N ALA A 343 -6.79 -5.96 -1.83
CA ALA A 343 -7.14 -5.73 -3.21
C ALA A 343 -6.92 -4.27 -3.57
N LEU A 344 -6.55 -4.02 -4.82
CA LEU A 344 -6.36 -2.69 -5.37
C LEU A 344 -6.79 -2.69 -6.84
N TYR A 345 -7.35 -1.58 -7.27
CA TYR A 345 -7.56 -1.27 -8.67
C TYR A 345 -7.12 0.17 -8.97
N ALA A 346 -6.31 0.33 -10.01
CA ALA A 346 -5.84 1.63 -10.48
C ALA A 346 -6.15 1.82 -11.97
N ARG A 347 -6.44 3.06 -12.36
CA ARG A 347 -6.70 3.44 -13.74
C ARG A 347 -6.11 4.82 -14.03
N GLY A 348 -5.31 4.88 -15.09
CA GLY A 348 -4.77 6.12 -15.62
C GLY A 348 -5.33 6.45 -17.01
N THR A 349 -5.44 7.74 -17.29
CA THR A 349 -5.79 8.29 -18.60
C THR A 349 -4.88 9.46 -18.95
N ILE A 350 -4.39 9.50 -20.18
CA ILE A 350 -3.65 10.64 -20.75
C ILE A 350 -4.44 11.15 -21.95
N SER A 351 -4.97 12.36 -21.86
CA SER A 351 -5.72 12.98 -22.97
C SER A 351 -4.81 13.72 -23.95
N HIS A 352 -5.32 13.98 -25.14
CA HIS A 352 -4.65 14.77 -26.20
C HIS A 352 -3.28 14.20 -26.61
N THR A 353 -3.19 12.88 -26.76
CA THR A 353 -1.97 12.17 -27.19
C THR A 353 -1.90 11.96 -28.72
N GLU A 354 -2.98 12.24 -29.43
CA GLU A 354 -3.20 11.88 -30.85
C GLU A 354 -2.15 12.50 -31.77
N SER A 355 -1.99 13.83 -31.67
CA SER A 355 -1.05 14.57 -32.52
C SER A 355 0.41 14.19 -32.27
N LEU A 356 0.74 13.95 -30.97
CA LEU A 356 2.07 13.52 -30.57
C LEU A 356 2.37 12.12 -31.10
N ASN A 357 1.45 11.17 -30.92
CA ASN A 357 1.59 9.82 -31.46
C ASN A 357 1.66 9.78 -32.97
N ALA A 358 0.88 10.62 -33.66
CA ALA A 358 0.95 10.77 -35.13
C ALA A 358 2.34 11.26 -35.56
N LEU A 359 2.93 12.21 -34.86
CA LEU A 359 4.31 12.65 -35.10
C LEU A 359 5.30 11.51 -34.92
N PHE A 360 5.19 10.73 -33.83
CA PHE A 360 6.08 9.59 -33.54
C PHE A 360 6.04 8.55 -34.68
N VAL A 361 4.84 8.22 -35.16
CA VAL A 361 4.67 7.31 -36.31
C VAL A 361 5.32 7.89 -37.58
N ALA A 362 5.17 9.18 -37.82
CA ALA A 362 5.69 9.83 -39.02
C ALA A 362 7.23 10.00 -39.02
N THR A 363 7.82 10.16 -37.84
CA THR A 363 9.26 10.45 -37.68
C THR A 363 10.13 9.24 -37.40
N THR A 364 9.55 8.13 -36.93
CA THR A 364 10.29 6.89 -36.65
C THR A 364 10.59 6.18 -38.00
N THR A 365 11.85 6.17 -38.38
CA THR A 365 12.31 5.57 -39.64
C THR A 365 12.72 4.12 -39.53
N THR A 366 13.00 3.64 -38.30
CA THR A 366 13.41 2.25 -38.01
C THR A 366 12.65 1.71 -36.82
N GLY A 367 12.11 0.50 -36.95
CA GLY A 367 11.36 -0.17 -35.90
C GLY A 367 9.92 0.37 -35.74
N THR A 368 9.30 0.02 -34.62
CA THR A 368 7.94 0.46 -34.25
C THR A 368 8.07 1.42 -33.08
N PRO A 369 7.56 2.65 -33.16
CA PRO A 369 7.64 3.59 -32.04
C PRO A 369 6.84 3.11 -30.84
N THR A 370 7.33 3.40 -29.65
CA THR A 370 6.56 3.27 -28.40
C THR A 370 5.65 4.49 -28.28
N LEU A 371 4.34 4.27 -28.40
CA LEU A 371 3.35 5.34 -28.38
C LEU A 371 2.86 5.62 -26.96
N VAL A 372 2.47 6.87 -26.70
CA VAL A 372 1.87 7.30 -25.44
C VAL A 372 0.45 6.71 -25.33
N PRO A 373 0.16 5.86 -24.34
CA PRO A 373 -1.18 5.31 -24.18
C PRO A 373 -2.16 6.38 -23.67
N ALA A 374 -3.37 6.38 -24.22
CA ALA A 374 -4.46 7.21 -23.70
C ALA A 374 -5.12 6.58 -22.46
N ARG A 375 -4.98 5.27 -22.27
CA ARG A 375 -5.57 4.54 -21.16
C ARG A 375 -4.65 3.40 -20.73
N PHE A 376 -4.50 3.26 -19.42
CA PHE A 376 -3.81 2.14 -18.76
C PHE A 376 -4.52 1.82 -17.44
N ARG A 377 -4.43 0.58 -16.98
CA ARG A 377 -5.18 0.11 -15.82
C ARG A 377 -4.60 -1.19 -15.26
N GLY A 378 -4.86 -1.44 -14.00
CA GLY A 378 -4.52 -2.71 -13.38
C GLY A 378 -5.22 -2.90 -12.05
N GLY A 379 -5.30 -4.13 -11.62
CA GLY A 379 -5.81 -4.49 -10.31
C GLY A 379 -5.24 -5.82 -9.84
N PHE A 380 -5.23 -6.01 -8.53
CA PHE A 380 -4.86 -7.28 -7.93
C PHE A 380 -5.77 -7.64 -6.76
N VAL A 381 -5.79 -8.93 -6.45
CA VAL A 381 -6.30 -9.48 -5.21
C VAL A 381 -5.23 -10.38 -4.60
N GLN A 382 -5.04 -10.30 -3.29
CA GLN A 382 -4.04 -11.05 -2.57
C GLN A 382 -4.59 -11.57 -1.26
N ALA A 383 -4.22 -12.80 -0.92
CA ALA A 383 -4.49 -13.41 0.37
C ALA A 383 -3.20 -13.99 0.92
N ALA A 384 -2.86 -13.61 2.15
CA ALA A 384 -1.80 -14.22 2.92
C ALA A 384 -2.36 -14.72 4.26
N TYR A 385 -1.72 -15.72 4.81
CA TYR A 385 -2.12 -16.29 6.10
C TYR A 385 -0.93 -16.50 6.99
N GLN A 386 -1.00 -16.03 8.24
CA GLN A 386 0.02 -16.33 9.25
C GLN A 386 -0.13 -17.79 9.69
N LEU A 387 0.48 -18.71 8.93
CA LEU A 387 0.35 -20.14 9.15
C LEU A 387 0.99 -20.56 10.46
N TRP A 388 2.10 -19.93 10.79
CA TRP A 388 2.88 -20.27 11.96
C TRP A 388 3.64 -19.04 12.47
N ARG A 389 3.68 -18.87 13.79
CA ARG A 389 4.42 -17.82 14.48
C ARG A 389 4.90 -18.29 15.84
N THR A 390 6.14 -17.94 16.16
CA THR A 390 6.75 -18.02 17.49
C THR A 390 7.17 -16.62 17.94
N GLU A 391 7.88 -16.51 19.05
CA GLU A 391 8.41 -15.21 19.50
C GLU A 391 9.37 -14.55 18.50
N ARG A 392 10.10 -15.35 17.71
CA ARG A 392 11.15 -14.87 16.79
C ARG A 392 10.87 -15.16 15.33
N LEU A 393 10.14 -16.23 15.05
CA LEU A 393 9.96 -16.76 13.71
C LEU A 393 8.50 -16.67 13.30
N ALA A 394 8.25 -16.33 12.02
CA ALA A 394 6.91 -16.43 11.46
C ALA A 394 6.96 -16.87 10.00
N PHE A 395 5.95 -17.62 9.56
CA PHE A 395 5.80 -18.01 8.17
C PHE A 395 4.43 -17.65 7.64
N ASN A 396 4.42 -16.87 6.56
CA ASN A 396 3.22 -16.35 5.93
C ASN A 396 3.21 -16.77 4.45
N PRO A 397 2.56 -17.89 4.08
CA PRO A 397 2.26 -18.19 2.69
C PRO A 397 1.26 -17.18 2.13
N PHE A 398 1.36 -16.93 0.83
CA PHE A 398 0.45 -16.03 0.13
C PHE A 398 0.17 -16.48 -1.29
N VAL A 399 -0.95 -16.00 -1.83
CA VAL A 399 -1.31 -16.06 -3.24
C VAL A 399 -1.79 -14.70 -3.69
N ARG A 400 -1.37 -14.30 -4.90
CA ARG A 400 -1.81 -13.06 -5.55
C ARG A 400 -2.19 -13.34 -7.00
N TYR A 401 -3.29 -12.74 -7.42
CA TYR A 401 -3.69 -12.63 -8.81
C TYR A 401 -3.69 -11.17 -9.23
N GLU A 402 -3.06 -10.88 -10.35
CA GLU A 402 -2.94 -9.55 -10.92
C GLU A 402 -3.41 -9.56 -12.36
N GLN A 403 -4.12 -8.50 -12.76
CA GLN A 403 -4.44 -8.22 -14.15
C GLN A 403 -4.19 -6.75 -14.43
N TYR A 404 -3.32 -6.45 -15.41
CA TYR A 404 -2.98 -5.08 -15.74
C TYR A 404 -2.71 -4.92 -17.24
N ASN A 405 -2.77 -3.66 -17.69
CA ASN A 405 -2.49 -3.27 -19.07
C ASN A 405 -2.00 -1.82 -19.08
N ASP A 406 -0.75 -1.63 -19.39
CA ASP A 406 -0.08 -0.33 -19.47
C ASP A 406 -0.38 0.43 -20.77
N ALA A 407 -0.97 -0.24 -21.77
CA ALA A 407 -1.35 0.32 -23.07
C ALA A 407 -2.76 -0.17 -23.48
N ALA A 408 -3.73 -0.05 -22.57
CA ALA A 408 -5.10 -0.51 -22.76
C ALA A 408 -5.90 0.27 -23.82
N GLY A 409 -5.35 1.31 -24.39
CA GLY A 409 -5.93 2.03 -25.52
C GLY A 409 -5.17 3.30 -25.88
N PHE A 410 -5.28 3.67 -27.13
CA PHE A 410 -4.71 4.89 -27.70
C PHE A 410 -5.84 5.79 -28.19
N GLY A 411 -5.63 7.12 -28.15
CA GLY A 411 -6.59 8.09 -28.66
C GLY A 411 -6.41 8.36 -30.14
N GLY A 412 -7.51 8.45 -30.89
CA GLY A 412 -7.60 9.11 -32.20
C GLY A 412 -6.74 8.61 -33.36
N LEU A 413 -5.90 7.59 -33.15
CA LEU A 413 -5.09 7.08 -34.25
C LEU A 413 -5.94 6.24 -35.22
N PRO A 414 -5.83 6.46 -36.52
CA PRO A 414 -6.24 5.46 -37.47
C PRO A 414 -5.46 4.19 -37.13
N ILE A 415 -6.16 3.11 -36.87
CA ILE A 415 -5.66 1.80 -36.39
C ILE A 415 -4.56 1.22 -37.34
N ALA A 416 -4.20 1.93 -38.35
CA ALA A 416 -3.54 1.41 -39.54
C ALA A 416 -2.11 0.89 -39.36
N ALA A 417 -1.37 1.14 -38.32
CA ALA A 417 -0.04 0.55 -38.36
C ALA A 417 0.71 0.33 -37.03
N ALA A 418 0.45 1.03 -35.92
CA ALA A 418 1.39 0.97 -34.81
C ALA A 418 0.76 0.88 -33.41
N ALA A 419 -0.53 1.12 -33.29
CA ALA A 419 -1.22 1.08 -32.01
C ALA A 419 -1.94 -0.27 -31.82
N VAL A 420 -1.19 -1.33 -31.66
CA VAL A 420 -1.76 -2.60 -31.20
C VAL A 420 -2.05 -2.43 -29.71
N VAL A 421 -3.34 -2.38 -29.36
CA VAL A 421 -3.74 -2.50 -27.97
C VAL A 421 -3.18 -3.82 -27.44
N MET A 422 -2.34 -3.75 -26.42
CA MET A 422 -1.74 -4.92 -25.83
C MET A 422 -2.82 -5.74 -25.08
N PRO A 423 -2.74 -7.07 -25.09
CA PRO A 423 -3.60 -7.89 -24.25
C PRO A 423 -3.29 -7.61 -22.75
N ASP A 424 -4.31 -7.80 -21.90
CA ASP A 424 -4.09 -7.70 -20.45
C ASP A 424 -3.09 -8.75 -19.98
N ASP A 425 -2.05 -8.34 -19.26
CA ASP A 425 -1.19 -9.25 -18.52
C ASP A 425 -1.97 -9.87 -17.35
N ARG A 426 -1.82 -11.17 -17.14
CA ARG A 426 -2.50 -11.94 -16.10
C ARG A 426 -1.49 -12.78 -15.35
N VAL A 427 -1.16 -12.35 -14.13
CA VAL A 427 -0.08 -12.96 -13.35
C VAL A 427 -0.64 -13.61 -12.09
N TRP A 428 -0.27 -14.86 -11.87
CA TRP A 428 -0.43 -15.54 -10.59
C TRP A 428 0.92 -15.57 -9.88
N THR A 429 0.94 -15.18 -8.62
CA THR A 429 2.11 -15.31 -7.75
C THR A 429 1.71 -16.17 -6.55
N LEU A 430 2.47 -17.24 -6.33
CA LEU A 430 2.34 -18.09 -5.15
C LEU A 430 3.68 -18.12 -4.42
N GLY A 431 3.69 -17.87 -3.13
CA GLY A 431 4.94 -17.81 -2.39
C GLY A 431 4.77 -17.79 -0.88
N GLY A 432 5.85 -17.44 -0.21
CA GLY A 432 5.86 -17.31 1.24
C GLY A 432 6.94 -16.35 1.72
N SER A 433 6.66 -15.72 2.85
CA SER A 433 7.58 -14.87 3.60
C SER A 433 7.92 -15.55 4.93
N PHE A 434 9.18 -15.83 5.16
CA PHE A 434 9.68 -16.44 6.38
C PHE A 434 10.50 -15.41 7.16
N PHE A 435 9.92 -14.90 8.22
CA PHE A 435 10.61 -13.99 9.15
C PHE A 435 11.51 -14.81 10.08
N ILE A 436 12.82 -14.54 10.03
CA ILE A 436 13.83 -15.20 10.87
C ILE A 436 14.22 -14.39 12.09
N ALA A 437 13.87 -13.10 12.07
CA ALA A 437 13.97 -12.15 13.18
C ALA A 437 12.98 -11.02 12.96
N ASN A 438 12.78 -10.20 13.99
CA ASN A 438 12.07 -8.94 13.79
C ASN A 438 12.85 -8.10 12.76
N GLY A 439 12.15 -7.68 11.70
CA GLY A 439 12.74 -6.88 10.63
C GLY A 439 13.62 -7.65 9.62
N VAL A 440 13.71 -9.00 9.67
CA VAL A 440 14.45 -9.78 8.67
C VAL A 440 13.57 -10.87 8.07
N VAL A 441 13.42 -10.85 6.74
CA VAL A 441 12.53 -11.75 6.01
C VAL A 441 13.26 -12.45 4.86
N LEU A 442 13.07 -13.76 4.76
CA LEU A 442 13.41 -14.58 3.60
C LEU A 442 12.13 -14.76 2.78
N LYS A 443 12.22 -14.55 1.49
CA LYS A 443 11.08 -14.60 0.57
C LYS A 443 11.34 -15.60 -0.55
N MET A 444 10.28 -16.30 -0.93
CA MET A 444 10.27 -17.15 -2.10
C MET A 444 8.92 -17.05 -2.79
N ASP A 445 8.93 -16.89 -4.10
CA ASP A 445 7.72 -16.99 -4.90
C ASP A 445 7.97 -17.60 -6.27
N TYR A 446 6.89 -18.10 -6.86
CA TYR A 446 6.82 -18.49 -8.26
C TYR A 446 5.75 -17.64 -8.94
N GLN A 447 6.15 -16.96 -10.00
CA GLN A 447 5.26 -16.17 -10.84
C GLN A 447 4.91 -16.93 -12.11
N ARG A 448 3.64 -16.92 -12.46
CA ARG A 448 3.10 -17.48 -13.68
C ARG A 448 2.31 -16.45 -14.44
N ASP A 449 2.87 -15.99 -15.55
CA ASP A 449 2.20 -15.10 -16.48
C ASP A 449 1.39 -15.92 -17.50
N ARG A 450 0.11 -15.66 -17.58
CA ARG A 450 -0.81 -16.35 -18.50
C ARG A 450 -0.78 -15.76 -19.90
N THR A 451 -0.30 -14.54 -20.03
CA THR A 451 -0.21 -13.82 -21.31
C THR A 451 1.15 -14.02 -21.95
N TYR A 452 2.22 -13.87 -21.16
CA TYR A 452 3.60 -14.00 -21.64
C TYR A 452 4.37 -15.02 -20.79
N ASN A 453 4.34 -16.28 -21.19
CA ASN A 453 4.97 -17.38 -20.43
C ASN A 453 6.49 -17.27 -20.30
N THR A 454 7.13 -16.35 -21.02
CA THR A 454 8.55 -16.02 -20.88
C THR A 454 8.86 -15.26 -19.57
N LYS A 455 7.82 -14.69 -18.95
CA LYS A 455 7.91 -14.02 -17.65
C LYS A 455 7.70 -14.99 -16.47
N ASP A 456 7.35 -16.27 -16.71
CA ASP A 456 7.25 -17.29 -15.66
C ASP A 456 8.61 -17.48 -14.98
N GLY A 457 8.67 -17.51 -13.66
CA GLY A 457 9.96 -17.67 -12.97
C GLY A 457 9.86 -17.91 -11.48
N LEU A 458 10.92 -18.51 -10.93
CA LEU A 458 11.17 -18.67 -9.51
C LEU A 458 11.99 -17.46 -9.02
N ASN A 459 11.55 -16.88 -7.92
CA ASN A 459 12.26 -15.79 -7.25
C ASN A 459 12.57 -16.17 -5.80
N LEU A 460 13.75 -15.79 -5.34
CA LEU A 460 14.20 -15.88 -3.96
C LEU A 460 14.69 -14.52 -3.50
N GLY A 461 14.51 -14.18 -2.26
CA GLY A 461 14.97 -12.89 -1.75
C GLY A 461 15.21 -12.89 -0.25
N VAL A 462 16.06 -11.97 0.17
CA VAL A 462 16.23 -11.58 1.56
C VAL A 462 16.02 -10.09 1.68
N GLY A 463 15.26 -9.69 2.68
CA GLY A 463 15.01 -8.28 2.99
C GLY A 463 15.16 -8.01 4.47
N TYR A 464 15.53 -6.78 4.81
CA TYR A 464 15.56 -6.31 6.18
C TYR A 464 14.96 -4.91 6.29
N SER A 465 14.49 -4.56 7.50
CA SER A 465 14.13 -3.19 7.90
C SER A 465 14.27 -3.02 9.40
N PHE A 466 14.73 -1.86 9.85
CA PHE A 466 14.81 -1.45 11.27
C PHE A 466 14.68 0.05 11.46
#